data_f11c7dcb1aaab9b865439c73fe1fe179
#
_entry.id   f11c7dcb1aaab9b865439c73fe1fe179
#
_cell.length_a   1.000
_cell.length_b   1.000
_cell.length_c   1.000
_cell.angle_alpha   90.00
_cell.angle_beta   90.00
_cell.angle_gamma   90.00
#
_symmetry.space_group_name_H-M   'P 1'
#
loop_
_entity.id
_entity.type
_entity.pdbx_description
1 polymer ?
#
loop_
_entity_poly.entity_id
_entity_poly.type
_entity_poly.pdbx_seq_one_letter_code
_entity_poly.pdbx_strand_id
1 'polypeptide(L)'
;MTILKTLIAGGQICLKRFYATSPKFIEITQDNNTGIEIISMARKPVNSLNTELLSELKTFLLEAQNSRIKGVILTSSLPTIFSAGLDIMELFNDKEKLTDFWQTLQDTWLTLYSLTIPIAAAINGSSPAGGCLLAMSTEYRVLVEGKHTIGLNETQLGIIAPKWFRDVYISLIGHRQAELALLRGVMFKPEKALQLGLVDELAKDKMDAIEKCKKYILSYDNVPGLARTTTKVHLRNDLIEWLKNNKKADTDNFINYVQSPKVQNGLKLYIEYLKKKQQ
;
A
#
# COMPACT_ATOMS: atom_id res chain seq x y z
N MET A 1 12.49 25.53 -1.23
CA MET A 1 13.93 25.56 -1.54
C MET A 1 14.58 24.32 -0.97
N THR A 2 14.81 23.30 -1.80
CA THR A 2 15.33 21.99 -1.37
C THR A 2 16.86 22.05 -1.34
N ILE A 3 17.47 21.89 -0.18
CA ILE A 3 18.94 21.90 -0.02
C ILE A 3 19.45 20.46 -0.19
N LEU A 4 20.24 20.20 -1.23
CA LEU A 4 20.96 18.94 -1.42
C LEU A 4 22.26 18.94 -0.63
N LYS A 5 22.47 17.96 0.26
CA LYS A 5 23.80 17.65 0.82
C LYS A 5 24.27 16.28 0.35
N THR A 6 25.49 16.20 -0.15
CA THR A 6 26.13 14.99 -0.64
C THR A 6 26.85 14.29 0.51
N LEU A 7 26.54 13.01 0.75
CA LEU A 7 27.31 12.13 1.63
C LEU A 7 27.94 11.03 0.77
N ILE A 8 29.25 10.88 0.83
CA ILE A 8 29.99 9.82 0.12
C ILE A 8 30.21 8.68 1.12
N ALA A 9 29.59 7.55 0.89
CA ALA A 9 29.93 6.29 1.54
C ALA A 9 30.07 5.21 0.47
N GLY A 10 31.27 4.68 0.31
CA GLY A 10 31.53 3.48 -0.53
C GLY A 10 31.32 3.66 -2.04
N GLY A 11 31.69 4.80 -2.63
CA GLY A 11 31.73 4.96 -4.10
C GLY A 11 30.38 5.17 -4.80
N GLN A 12 29.25 5.15 -4.09
CA GLN A 12 27.93 5.55 -4.59
C GLN A 12 27.51 6.90 -4.01
N ILE A 13 27.23 7.86 -4.89
CA ILE A 13 26.68 9.16 -4.49
C ILE A 13 25.21 8.95 -4.15
N CYS A 14 24.88 8.82 -2.87
CA CYS A 14 23.52 8.80 -2.40
C CYS A 14 23.08 10.24 -2.15
N LEU A 15 22.31 10.81 -3.07
CA LEU A 15 21.66 12.12 -2.87
C LEU A 15 20.48 11.95 -1.91
N LYS A 16 20.70 12.21 -0.62
CA LYS A 16 19.57 12.31 0.33
C LYS A 16 18.82 13.61 0.06
N ARG A 17 17.56 13.51 -0.34
CA ARG A 17 16.63 14.63 -0.28
C ARG A 17 16.41 15.00 1.20
N PHE A 18 16.57 16.29 1.52
CA PHE A 18 16.18 16.80 2.83
C PHE A 18 14.68 17.11 2.78
N TYR A 19 13.91 16.31 3.46
CA TYR A 19 12.51 16.58 3.73
C TYR A 19 12.40 17.61 4.85
N ALA A 20 11.33 18.42 4.83
CA ALA A 20 11.11 19.48 5.84
C ALA A 20 11.05 18.92 7.28
N THR A 21 10.67 17.65 7.43
CA THR A 21 10.76 16.85 8.67
C THR A 21 11.44 15.52 8.36
N SER A 22 12.31 15.06 9.28
CA SER A 22 12.88 13.70 9.13
C SER A 22 11.76 12.67 9.24
N PRO A 23 11.57 11.78 8.22
CA PRO A 23 10.53 10.78 8.28
C PRO A 23 10.79 9.81 9.43
N LYS A 24 9.72 9.43 10.13
CA LYS A 24 9.78 8.51 11.27
C LYS A 24 9.60 7.06 10.84
N PHE A 25 8.73 6.82 9.84
CA PHE A 25 8.28 5.50 9.45
C PHE A 25 8.51 5.17 7.97
N ILE A 26 9.13 6.07 7.21
CA ILE A 26 9.44 5.90 5.80
C ILE A 26 10.94 6.08 5.58
N GLU A 27 11.56 5.17 4.88
CA GLU A 27 12.93 5.27 4.37
C GLU A 27 12.88 5.45 2.86
N ILE A 28 13.64 6.42 2.34
CA ILE A 28 13.69 6.69 0.92
C ILE A 28 15.11 6.52 0.41
N THR A 29 15.23 5.78 -0.68
CA THR A 29 16.49 5.65 -1.41
C THR A 29 16.24 5.93 -2.89
N GLN A 30 17.14 6.68 -3.53
CA GLN A 30 17.10 6.94 -4.95
C GLN A 30 18.17 6.12 -5.66
N ASP A 31 17.78 5.36 -6.66
CA ASP A 31 18.70 4.73 -7.57
C ASP A 31 19.15 5.75 -8.63
N ASN A 32 20.36 6.28 -8.44
CA ASN A 32 20.90 7.32 -9.32
C ASN A 32 21.15 6.85 -10.76
N ASN A 33 21.31 5.54 -10.97
CA ASN A 33 21.54 4.99 -12.31
C ASN A 33 20.24 4.95 -13.13
N THR A 34 19.12 4.70 -12.46
CA THR A 34 17.82 4.55 -13.11
C THR A 34 16.91 5.76 -12.94
N GLY A 35 17.16 6.62 -11.93
CA GLY A 35 16.27 7.72 -11.56
C GLY A 35 14.97 7.25 -10.88
N ILE A 36 14.93 6.01 -10.38
CA ILE A 36 13.79 5.44 -9.66
C ILE A 36 13.96 5.68 -8.16
N GLU A 37 12.87 6.04 -7.50
CA GLU A 37 12.82 6.23 -6.04
C GLU A 37 12.19 5.02 -5.38
N ILE A 38 12.82 4.52 -4.31
CA ILE A 38 12.33 3.38 -3.52
C ILE A 38 11.84 3.91 -2.18
N ILE A 39 10.55 3.76 -1.93
CA ILE A 39 9.88 4.14 -0.70
C ILE A 39 9.69 2.87 0.13
N SER A 40 10.37 2.78 1.27
CA SER A 40 10.32 1.63 2.17
C SER A 40 9.58 1.97 3.46
N MET A 41 8.48 1.28 3.75
CA MET A 41 7.82 1.37 5.04
C MET A 41 8.71 0.74 6.12
N ALA A 42 8.89 1.45 7.25
CA ALA A 42 9.85 1.11 8.31
C ALA A 42 9.24 1.14 9.74
N ARG A 43 7.92 1.09 9.86
CA ARG A 43 7.22 1.14 11.15
C ARG A 43 7.20 -0.25 11.80
N LYS A 44 8.12 -0.44 12.77
CA LYS A 44 8.16 -1.69 13.58
C LYS A 44 6.90 -1.84 14.45
N PRO A 45 6.50 -3.09 14.75
CA PRO A 45 7.15 -4.34 14.34
C PRO A 45 6.68 -4.86 12.96
N VAL A 46 5.55 -4.39 12.39
CA VAL A 46 4.88 -5.05 11.27
C VAL A 46 4.29 -4.09 10.22
N ASN A 47 4.73 -2.84 10.17
CA ASN A 47 4.19 -1.82 9.28
C ASN A 47 2.66 -1.71 9.35
N SER A 48 2.08 -1.77 10.57
CA SER A 48 0.66 -1.45 10.75
C SER A 48 0.41 -0.02 10.30
N LEU A 49 -0.62 0.19 9.48
CA LEU A 49 -0.95 1.47 8.86
C LEU A 49 -1.72 2.33 9.87
N ASN A 50 -1.01 3.18 10.59
CA ASN A 50 -1.59 4.21 11.45
C ASN A 50 -1.62 5.57 10.73
N THR A 51 -2.27 6.55 11.33
CA THR A 51 -2.42 7.89 10.78
C THR A 51 -1.07 8.53 10.39
N GLU A 52 -0.03 8.37 11.22
CA GLU A 52 1.30 8.97 10.96
C GLU A 52 1.98 8.32 9.73
N LEU A 53 2.05 6.98 9.65
CA LEU A 53 2.64 6.28 8.51
C LEU A 53 1.90 6.60 7.21
N LEU A 54 0.56 6.65 7.24
CA LEU A 54 -0.25 6.99 6.07
C LEU A 54 0.01 8.44 5.62
N SER A 55 0.10 9.38 6.55
CA SER A 55 0.40 10.79 6.25
C SER A 55 1.79 10.97 5.66
N GLU A 56 2.81 10.27 6.19
CA GLU A 56 4.15 10.27 5.62
C GLU A 56 4.15 9.69 4.21
N LEU A 57 3.52 8.52 4.01
CA LEU A 57 3.43 7.89 2.70
C LEU A 57 2.75 8.81 1.67
N LYS A 58 1.64 9.44 2.02
CA LYS A 58 0.97 10.43 1.17
C LYS A 58 1.90 11.58 0.79
N THR A 59 2.61 12.13 1.76
CA THR A 59 3.54 13.25 1.52
C THR A 59 4.63 12.87 0.52
N PHE A 60 5.26 11.71 0.70
CA PHE A 60 6.31 11.25 -0.21
C PHE A 60 5.81 10.90 -1.61
N LEU A 61 4.61 10.34 -1.73
CA LEU A 61 4.00 10.10 -3.04
C LEU A 61 3.72 11.42 -3.80
N LEU A 62 3.25 12.46 -3.11
CA LEU A 62 3.04 13.79 -3.70
C LEU A 62 4.37 14.45 -4.10
N GLU A 63 5.40 14.33 -3.28
CA GLU A 63 6.74 14.86 -3.61
C GLU A 63 7.35 14.10 -4.79
N ALA A 64 7.20 12.78 -4.84
CA ALA A 64 7.64 11.95 -5.96
C ALA A 64 6.95 12.39 -7.26
N GLN A 65 5.63 12.59 -7.24
CA GLN A 65 4.87 13.05 -8.41
C GLN A 65 5.35 14.39 -8.96
N ASN A 66 5.76 15.30 -8.07
CA ASN A 66 6.23 16.64 -8.43
C ASN A 66 7.74 16.69 -8.74
N SER A 67 8.40 15.54 -8.74
CA SER A 67 9.84 15.43 -8.99
C SER A 67 10.14 14.88 -10.38
N ARG A 68 11.42 14.98 -10.80
CA ARG A 68 11.89 14.45 -12.10
C ARG A 68 12.42 13.03 -11.97
N ILE A 69 11.65 12.13 -11.35
CA ILE A 69 12.00 10.71 -11.23
C ILE A 69 11.25 9.89 -12.29
N LYS A 70 11.80 8.73 -12.64
CA LYS A 70 11.18 7.83 -13.63
C LYS A 70 9.99 7.04 -13.07
N GLY A 71 9.98 6.81 -11.77
CA GLY A 71 8.90 6.10 -11.09
C GLY A 71 9.24 5.77 -9.64
N VAL A 72 8.31 5.11 -8.98
CA VAL A 72 8.37 4.74 -7.56
C VAL A 72 8.26 3.24 -7.38
N ILE A 73 9.06 2.69 -6.47
CA ILE A 73 8.89 1.34 -5.94
C ILE A 73 8.48 1.44 -4.48
N LEU A 74 7.30 0.94 -4.14
CA LEU A 74 6.84 0.79 -2.77
C LEU A 74 7.26 -0.57 -2.21
N THR A 75 7.91 -0.58 -1.05
CA THR A 75 8.36 -1.81 -0.38
C THR A 75 8.37 -1.65 1.14
N SER A 76 8.95 -2.61 1.86
CA SER A 76 9.14 -2.57 3.30
C SER A 76 10.62 -2.76 3.67
N SER A 77 11.08 -2.06 4.71
CA SER A 77 12.41 -2.31 5.30
C SER A 77 12.40 -3.50 6.26
N LEU A 78 11.22 -4.01 6.64
CA LEU A 78 11.10 -5.18 7.50
C LEU A 78 11.26 -6.48 6.68
N PRO A 79 11.93 -7.53 7.22
CA PRO A 79 12.40 -8.64 6.40
C PRO A 79 11.30 -9.56 5.85
N THR A 80 10.20 -9.78 6.57
CA THR A 80 9.22 -10.82 6.25
C THR A 80 7.78 -10.32 6.14
N ILE A 81 7.61 -9.01 6.20
CA ILE A 81 6.29 -8.39 6.14
C ILE A 81 6.34 -7.12 5.30
N PHE A 82 5.39 -7.01 4.37
CA PHE A 82 5.19 -5.78 3.64
C PHE A 82 4.40 -4.78 4.51
N SER A 83 3.21 -5.18 4.96
CA SER A 83 2.41 -4.45 5.95
C SER A 83 1.36 -5.38 6.55
N ALA A 84 1.10 -5.27 7.84
CA ALA A 84 0.04 -6.01 8.54
C ALA A 84 -1.37 -5.44 8.29
N GLY A 85 -1.51 -4.43 7.46
CA GLY A 85 -2.78 -3.73 7.24
C GLY A 85 -3.04 -2.61 8.24
N LEU A 86 -4.29 -2.19 8.38
CA LEU A 86 -4.65 -1.09 9.27
C LEU A 86 -4.25 -1.38 10.72
N ASP A 87 -3.76 -0.36 11.40
CA ASP A 87 -3.47 -0.49 12.83
C ASP A 87 -4.78 -0.65 13.60
N ILE A 88 -4.99 -1.84 14.17
CA ILE A 88 -6.22 -2.17 14.90
C ILE A 88 -6.44 -1.21 16.08
N MET A 89 -5.38 -0.66 16.65
CA MET A 89 -5.50 0.27 17.76
C MET A 89 -6.17 1.58 17.36
N GLU A 90 -6.06 2.00 16.10
CA GLU A 90 -6.79 3.16 15.57
C GLU A 90 -8.31 2.95 15.60
N LEU A 91 -8.79 1.69 15.50
CA LEU A 91 -10.20 1.34 15.48
C LEU A 91 -10.88 1.45 16.86
N PHE A 92 -10.11 1.64 17.93
CA PHE A 92 -10.60 1.87 19.29
C PHE A 92 -10.62 3.35 19.69
N ASN A 93 -10.15 4.23 18.83
CA ASN A 93 -10.15 5.66 19.08
C ASN A 93 -11.60 6.22 19.17
N ASP A 94 -11.71 7.39 19.75
CA ASP A 94 -12.95 8.17 19.71
C ASP A 94 -13.32 8.53 18.26
N LYS A 95 -14.54 9.04 18.08
CA LYS A 95 -15.09 9.33 16.77
C LYS A 95 -14.22 10.32 15.97
N GLU A 96 -13.65 11.33 16.62
CA GLU A 96 -12.86 12.38 15.98
C GLU A 96 -11.57 11.79 15.40
N LYS A 97 -10.77 11.10 16.21
CA LYS A 97 -9.54 10.46 15.78
C LYS A 97 -9.77 9.35 14.74
N LEU A 98 -10.84 8.58 14.92
CA LEU A 98 -11.22 7.55 13.95
C LEU A 98 -11.62 8.17 12.61
N THR A 99 -12.26 9.35 12.62
CA THR A 99 -12.58 10.12 11.40
C THR A 99 -11.29 10.57 10.71
N ASP A 100 -10.37 11.16 11.44
CA ASP A 100 -9.08 11.63 10.91
C ASP A 100 -8.26 10.48 10.32
N PHE A 101 -8.22 9.34 11.02
CA PHE A 101 -7.55 8.14 10.54
C PHE A 101 -8.14 7.65 9.21
N TRP A 102 -9.47 7.50 9.14
CA TRP A 102 -10.12 7.01 7.92
C TRP A 102 -9.97 7.96 6.74
N GLN A 103 -10.11 9.26 6.97
CA GLN A 103 -9.91 10.28 5.95
C GLN A 103 -8.44 10.33 5.48
N THR A 104 -7.49 10.13 6.38
CA THR A 104 -6.07 10.03 6.02
C THR A 104 -5.82 8.80 5.15
N LEU A 105 -6.44 7.67 5.45
CA LEU A 105 -6.35 6.46 4.61
C LEU A 105 -6.95 6.71 3.22
N GLN A 106 -8.14 7.32 3.14
CA GLN A 106 -8.79 7.67 1.87
C GLN A 106 -7.90 8.60 1.03
N ASP A 107 -7.31 9.62 1.63
CA ASP A 107 -6.43 10.57 0.96
C ASP A 107 -5.12 9.91 0.48
N THR A 108 -4.53 9.06 1.31
CA THR A 108 -3.33 8.31 0.95
C THR A 108 -3.62 7.37 -0.22
N TRP A 109 -4.75 6.65 -0.17
CA TRP A 109 -5.15 5.77 -1.26
C TRP A 109 -5.44 6.56 -2.54
N LEU A 110 -6.19 7.67 -2.48
CA LEU A 110 -6.44 8.52 -3.63
C LEU A 110 -5.13 9.01 -4.26
N THR A 111 -4.16 9.45 -3.44
CA THR A 111 -2.85 9.87 -3.91
C THR A 111 -2.10 8.75 -4.62
N LEU A 112 -2.06 7.55 -4.00
CA LEU A 112 -1.40 6.37 -4.56
C LEU A 112 -2.06 5.91 -5.86
N TYR A 113 -3.38 5.77 -5.86
CA TYR A 113 -4.13 5.22 -6.96
C TYR A 113 -4.18 6.14 -8.18
N SER A 114 -4.17 7.47 -7.96
CA SER A 114 -4.15 8.49 -9.01
C SER A 114 -2.74 8.93 -9.43
N LEU A 115 -1.68 8.40 -8.81
CA LEU A 115 -0.29 8.80 -9.09
C LEU A 115 0.00 8.70 -10.59
N THR A 116 0.50 9.78 -11.20
CA THR A 116 0.67 9.86 -12.67
C THR A 116 1.97 9.22 -13.16
N ILE A 117 3.00 9.17 -12.32
CA ILE A 117 4.26 8.46 -12.64
C ILE A 117 4.11 6.96 -12.45
N PRO A 118 4.94 6.11 -13.11
CA PRO A 118 4.96 4.67 -12.90
C PRO A 118 5.18 4.31 -11.43
N ILE A 119 4.40 3.34 -10.93
CA ILE A 119 4.58 2.82 -9.56
C ILE A 119 4.41 1.32 -9.52
N ALA A 120 5.35 0.64 -8.85
CA ALA A 120 5.31 -0.79 -8.63
C ALA A 120 5.46 -1.12 -7.13
N ALA A 121 4.97 -2.28 -6.70
CA ALA A 121 5.14 -2.80 -5.36
C ALA A 121 6.10 -4.00 -5.36
N ALA A 122 7.22 -3.89 -4.64
CA ALA A 122 8.10 -5.00 -4.30
C ALA A 122 7.66 -5.56 -2.93
N ILE A 123 6.80 -6.57 -2.95
CA ILE A 123 6.14 -7.14 -1.78
C ILE A 123 7.04 -8.20 -1.17
N ASN A 124 7.87 -7.80 -0.22
CA ASN A 124 8.92 -8.63 0.37
C ASN A 124 8.45 -9.51 1.54
N GLY A 125 7.15 -9.64 1.74
CA GLY A 125 6.59 -10.42 2.83
C GLY A 125 5.07 -10.42 2.86
N SER A 126 4.48 -10.90 3.94
CA SER A 126 3.02 -10.98 4.09
C SER A 126 2.35 -9.60 4.00
N SER A 127 1.18 -9.58 3.38
CA SER A 127 0.45 -8.36 3.01
C SER A 127 -1.06 -8.52 3.16
N PRO A 128 -1.61 -8.66 4.39
CA PRO A 128 -3.04 -8.73 4.64
C PRO A 128 -3.73 -7.36 4.57
N ALA A 129 -5.04 -7.35 4.31
CA ALA A 129 -5.95 -6.22 4.47
C ALA A 129 -5.42 -4.92 3.82
N GLY A 130 -5.20 -3.86 4.60
CA GLY A 130 -4.64 -2.58 4.12
C GLY A 130 -3.27 -2.72 3.44
N GLY A 131 -2.47 -3.74 3.79
CA GLY A 131 -1.22 -4.04 3.09
C GLY A 131 -1.50 -4.51 1.65
N CYS A 132 -2.47 -5.42 1.48
CA CYS A 132 -2.95 -5.83 0.17
C CYS A 132 -3.52 -4.65 -0.62
N LEU A 133 -4.27 -3.76 0.04
CA LEU A 133 -4.79 -2.54 -0.57
C LEU A 133 -3.67 -1.68 -1.18
N LEU A 134 -2.62 -1.39 -0.41
CA LEU A 134 -1.50 -0.59 -0.91
C LEU A 134 -0.84 -1.27 -2.11
N ALA A 135 -0.58 -2.57 -2.01
CA ALA A 135 0.03 -3.34 -3.10
C ALA A 135 -0.82 -3.33 -4.37
N MET A 136 -2.12 -3.67 -4.27
CA MET A 136 -3.02 -3.76 -5.42
C MET A 136 -3.37 -2.40 -6.03
N SER A 137 -3.09 -1.30 -5.33
CA SER A 137 -3.28 0.07 -5.84
C SER A 137 -2.13 0.55 -6.72
N THR A 138 -0.98 -0.14 -6.72
CA THR A 138 0.12 0.10 -7.66
C THR A 138 -0.21 -0.42 -9.06
N GLU A 139 0.65 -0.18 -10.03
CA GLU A 139 0.48 -0.66 -11.40
C GLU A 139 1.02 -2.07 -11.60
N TYR A 140 2.08 -2.42 -10.89
CA TYR A 140 2.76 -3.71 -11.00
C TYR A 140 3.15 -4.22 -9.61
N ARG A 141 2.99 -5.53 -9.38
CA ARG A 141 3.17 -6.18 -8.08
C ARG A 141 4.08 -7.38 -8.23
N VAL A 142 5.20 -7.37 -7.54
CA VAL A 142 6.13 -8.49 -7.46
C VAL A 142 6.15 -9.01 -6.03
N LEU A 143 5.73 -10.25 -5.81
CA LEU A 143 5.68 -10.88 -4.48
C LEU A 143 6.84 -11.87 -4.32
N VAL A 144 7.52 -11.80 -3.18
CA VAL A 144 8.56 -12.77 -2.83
C VAL A 144 7.92 -14.14 -2.55
N GLU A 145 8.54 -15.20 -3.10
CA GLU A 145 8.15 -16.59 -2.86
C GLU A 145 8.30 -16.98 -1.38
N GLY A 146 7.67 -18.09 -0.97
CA GLY A 146 7.81 -18.66 0.36
C GLY A 146 6.49 -18.75 1.13
N LYS A 147 6.56 -18.59 2.47
CA LYS A 147 5.39 -18.77 3.36
C LYS A 147 4.54 -17.52 3.53
N HIS A 148 4.79 -16.50 2.73
CA HIS A 148 4.06 -15.24 2.78
C HIS A 148 2.65 -15.40 2.23
N THR A 149 1.76 -14.49 2.63
CA THR A 149 0.39 -14.47 2.13
C THR A 149 -0.08 -13.05 1.84
N ILE A 150 -0.98 -12.92 0.86
CA ILE A 150 -1.60 -11.65 0.46
C ILE A 150 -3.10 -11.81 0.27
N GLY A 151 -3.89 -10.82 0.64
CA GLY A 151 -5.35 -10.84 0.46
C GLY A 151 -6.09 -9.87 1.38
N LEU A 152 -7.37 -9.74 1.13
CA LEU A 152 -8.30 -8.94 1.95
C LEU A 152 -8.98 -9.87 2.96
N ASN A 153 -8.55 -9.80 4.23
CA ASN A 153 -9.04 -10.68 5.29
C ASN A 153 -9.91 -9.98 6.34
N GLU A 154 -10.46 -8.83 6.01
CA GLU A 154 -11.30 -8.01 6.89
C GLU A 154 -12.43 -8.81 7.53
N THR A 155 -13.09 -9.69 6.77
CA THR A 155 -14.19 -10.52 7.24
C THR A 155 -13.79 -11.44 8.41
N GLN A 156 -12.54 -11.93 8.43
CA GLN A 156 -12.02 -12.73 9.56
C GLN A 156 -11.83 -11.89 10.83
N LEU A 157 -11.69 -10.56 10.67
CA LEU A 157 -11.56 -9.60 11.77
C LEU A 157 -12.93 -9.08 12.26
N GLY A 158 -14.02 -9.50 11.62
CA GLY A 158 -15.36 -8.99 11.89
C GLY A 158 -15.62 -7.59 11.33
N ILE A 159 -14.76 -7.12 10.44
CA ILE A 159 -14.93 -5.86 9.69
C ILE A 159 -15.15 -6.15 8.21
N ILE A 160 -15.45 -5.12 7.41
CA ILE A 160 -15.73 -5.26 6.00
C ILE A 160 -14.74 -4.43 5.17
N ALA A 161 -14.36 -4.97 4.01
CA ALA A 161 -13.65 -4.19 3.01
C ALA A 161 -14.61 -3.18 2.35
N PRO A 162 -14.31 -1.86 2.34
CA PRO A 162 -15.15 -0.86 1.72
C PRO A 162 -15.17 -0.99 0.19
N LYS A 163 -16.07 -0.26 -0.47
CA LYS A 163 -16.25 -0.35 -1.93
C LYS A 163 -14.93 -0.19 -2.70
N TRP A 164 -14.12 0.81 -2.38
CA TRP A 164 -12.88 1.11 -3.07
C TRP A 164 -11.77 0.04 -2.86
N PHE A 165 -11.79 -0.74 -1.75
CA PHE A 165 -10.96 -1.94 -1.62
C PHE A 165 -11.47 -3.05 -2.55
N ARG A 166 -12.78 -3.34 -2.45
CA ARG A 166 -13.41 -4.44 -3.20
C ARG A 166 -13.31 -4.26 -4.71
N ASP A 167 -13.56 -3.05 -5.20
CA ASP A 167 -13.61 -2.78 -6.63
C ASP A 167 -12.21 -2.95 -7.28
N VAL A 168 -11.14 -2.50 -6.60
CA VAL A 168 -9.77 -2.78 -7.05
C VAL A 168 -9.49 -4.28 -7.03
N TYR A 169 -9.88 -4.98 -5.96
CA TYR A 169 -9.68 -6.42 -5.85
C TYR A 169 -10.42 -7.19 -6.94
N ILE A 170 -11.68 -6.82 -7.20
CA ILE A 170 -12.51 -7.38 -8.28
C ILE A 170 -11.87 -7.14 -9.65
N SER A 171 -11.31 -5.95 -9.88
CA SER A 171 -10.68 -5.62 -11.17
C SER A 171 -9.43 -6.46 -11.45
N LEU A 172 -8.76 -6.97 -10.42
CA LEU A 172 -7.56 -7.80 -10.55
C LEU A 172 -7.88 -9.29 -10.71
N ILE A 173 -8.74 -9.85 -9.84
CA ILE A 173 -8.95 -11.31 -9.77
C ILE A 173 -10.32 -11.75 -10.30
N GLY A 174 -11.10 -10.82 -10.82
CA GLY A 174 -12.46 -11.07 -11.33
C GLY A 174 -13.51 -11.24 -10.23
N HIS A 175 -14.76 -10.92 -10.57
CA HIS A 175 -15.85 -10.83 -9.60
C HIS A 175 -16.05 -12.10 -8.78
N ARG A 176 -16.12 -13.27 -9.44
CA ARG A 176 -16.42 -14.52 -8.73
C ARG A 176 -15.34 -14.93 -7.74
N GLN A 177 -14.06 -14.79 -8.12
CA GLN A 177 -12.94 -15.11 -7.21
C GLN A 177 -12.89 -14.13 -6.05
N ALA A 178 -13.10 -12.84 -6.32
CA ALA A 178 -13.16 -11.82 -5.28
C ALA A 178 -14.30 -12.07 -4.29
N GLU A 179 -15.51 -12.40 -4.76
CA GLU A 179 -16.65 -12.74 -3.91
C GLU A 179 -16.32 -13.89 -2.95
N LEU A 180 -15.83 -15.01 -3.49
CA LEU A 180 -15.47 -16.20 -2.69
C LEU A 180 -14.35 -15.91 -1.68
N ALA A 181 -13.39 -15.07 -2.07
CA ALA A 181 -12.27 -14.70 -1.21
C ALA A 181 -12.71 -13.74 -0.09
N LEU A 182 -13.44 -12.68 -0.42
CA LEU A 182 -13.90 -11.66 0.52
C LEU A 182 -14.85 -12.22 1.58
N LEU A 183 -15.80 -13.08 1.19
CA LEU A 183 -16.75 -13.70 2.12
C LEU A 183 -16.06 -14.54 3.21
N ARG A 184 -14.88 -15.08 2.93
CA ARG A 184 -14.11 -15.94 3.83
C ARG A 184 -12.83 -15.29 4.37
N GLY A 185 -12.49 -14.10 3.88
CA GLY A 185 -11.23 -13.42 4.22
C GLY A 185 -10.00 -14.24 3.79
N VAL A 186 -10.02 -14.80 2.57
CA VAL A 186 -8.97 -15.72 2.12
C VAL A 186 -7.64 -15.00 1.90
N MET A 187 -6.58 -15.57 2.49
CA MET A 187 -5.21 -15.18 2.24
C MET A 187 -4.56 -16.14 1.26
N PHE A 188 -4.07 -15.64 0.13
CA PHE A 188 -3.45 -16.43 -0.92
C PHE A 188 -1.93 -16.56 -0.72
N LYS A 189 -1.39 -17.75 -0.97
CA LYS A 189 0.05 -17.99 -1.13
C LYS A 189 0.54 -17.36 -2.44
N PRO A 190 1.87 -17.11 -2.59
CA PRO A 190 2.42 -16.42 -3.76
C PRO A 190 1.98 -17.03 -5.09
N GLU A 191 2.05 -18.35 -5.23
CA GLU A 191 1.72 -19.05 -6.48
C GLU A 191 0.24 -18.87 -6.85
N LYS A 192 -0.64 -18.91 -5.83
CA LYS A 192 -2.07 -18.70 -6.05
C LYS A 192 -2.40 -17.25 -6.35
N ALA A 193 -1.72 -16.30 -5.70
CA ALA A 193 -1.86 -14.88 -5.99
C ALA A 193 -1.45 -14.54 -7.43
N LEU A 194 -0.35 -15.13 -7.92
CA LEU A 194 0.08 -15.02 -9.32
C LEU A 194 -0.95 -15.64 -10.27
N GLN A 195 -1.40 -16.86 -9.99
CA GLN A 195 -2.40 -17.55 -10.83
C GLN A 195 -3.70 -16.75 -10.99
N LEU A 196 -4.09 -16.00 -9.95
CA LEU A 196 -5.31 -15.18 -9.95
C LEU A 196 -5.10 -13.78 -10.56
N GLY A 197 -3.88 -13.35 -10.80
CA GLY A 197 -3.56 -11.99 -11.24
C GLY A 197 -3.58 -10.95 -10.10
N LEU A 198 -3.62 -11.39 -8.84
CA LEU A 198 -3.49 -10.47 -7.70
C LEU A 198 -2.08 -9.88 -7.63
N VAL A 199 -1.07 -10.64 -8.04
CA VAL A 199 0.29 -10.17 -8.30
C VAL A 199 0.70 -10.55 -9.72
N ASP A 200 1.66 -9.81 -10.28
CA ASP A 200 2.04 -9.91 -11.69
C ASP A 200 3.26 -10.80 -11.88
N GLU A 201 4.11 -10.93 -10.85
CA GLU A 201 5.35 -11.72 -10.90
C GLU A 201 5.75 -12.20 -9.51
N LEU A 202 6.50 -13.33 -9.44
CA LEU A 202 7.16 -13.79 -8.22
C LEU A 202 8.65 -13.49 -8.25
N ALA A 203 9.25 -13.35 -7.07
CA ALA A 203 10.68 -13.11 -6.89
C ALA A 203 11.27 -14.04 -5.81
N LYS A 204 12.54 -14.37 -5.95
CA LYS A 204 13.25 -15.22 -4.98
C LYS A 204 13.52 -14.52 -3.65
N ASP A 205 13.70 -13.20 -3.69
CA ASP A 205 14.01 -12.36 -2.54
C ASP A 205 13.62 -10.88 -2.81
N LYS A 206 13.78 -10.02 -1.79
CA LYS A 206 13.48 -8.59 -1.87
C LYS A 206 14.26 -7.87 -2.97
N MET A 207 15.52 -8.20 -3.15
CA MET A 207 16.38 -7.54 -4.15
C MET A 207 15.93 -7.90 -5.56
N ASP A 208 15.63 -9.17 -5.81
CA ASP A 208 15.03 -9.63 -7.06
C ASP A 208 13.68 -8.97 -7.34
N ALA A 209 12.83 -8.82 -6.31
CA ALA A 209 11.55 -8.10 -6.45
C ALA A 209 11.75 -6.64 -6.85
N ILE A 210 12.71 -5.95 -6.24
CA ILE A 210 13.05 -4.55 -6.59
C ILE A 210 13.56 -4.47 -8.03
N GLU A 211 14.46 -5.36 -8.46
CA GLU A 211 15.00 -5.36 -9.83
C GLU A 211 13.91 -5.64 -10.88
N LYS A 212 12.96 -6.53 -10.60
CA LYS A 212 11.80 -6.77 -11.46
C LYS A 212 10.89 -5.54 -11.55
N CYS A 213 10.63 -4.87 -10.42
CA CYS A 213 9.92 -3.60 -10.40
C CYS A 213 10.63 -2.50 -11.20
N LYS A 214 11.96 -2.39 -11.08
CA LYS A 214 12.75 -1.46 -11.89
C LYS A 214 12.60 -1.75 -13.38
N LYS A 215 12.74 -3.02 -13.78
CA LYS A 215 12.56 -3.44 -15.17
C LYS A 215 11.19 -3.04 -15.71
N TYR A 216 10.12 -3.23 -14.93
CA TYR A 216 8.78 -2.78 -15.29
C TYR A 216 8.72 -1.26 -15.50
N ILE A 217 9.23 -0.46 -14.55
CA ILE A 217 9.22 1.00 -14.66
C ILE A 217 10.01 1.47 -15.89
N LEU A 218 11.19 0.91 -16.13
CA LEU A 218 12.04 1.27 -17.26
C LEU A 218 11.47 0.83 -18.61
N SER A 219 10.53 -0.11 -18.64
CA SER A 219 9.86 -0.51 -19.90
C SER A 219 9.04 0.63 -20.51
N TYR A 220 8.76 1.67 -19.74
CA TYR A 220 8.05 2.87 -20.22
C TYR A 220 8.97 3.93 -20.84
N ASP A 221 10.29 3.75 -20.89
CA ASP A 221 11.21 4.77 -21.41
C ASP A 221 10.90 5.21 -22.85
N ASN A 222 10.33 4.32 -23.65
CA ASN A 222 9.92 4.61 -25.04
C ASN A 222 8.40 4.85 -25.19
N VAL A 223 7.64 4.92 -24.11
CA VAL A 223 6.20 5.15 -24.14
C VAL A 223 5.94 6.65 -23.92
N PRO A 224 5.18 7.34 -24.81
CA PRO A 224 4.84 8.74 -24.62
C PRO A 224 4.12 8.98 -23.29
N GLY A 225 4.77 9.74 -22.37
CA GLY A 225 4.33 9.91 -20.99
C GLY A 225 2.91 10.45 -20.84
N LEU A 226 2.52 11.43 -21.70
CA LEU A 226 1.16 11.99 -21.69
C LEU A 226 0.11 10.91 -22.01
N ALA A 227 0.32 10.14 -23.09
CA ALA A 227 -0.61 9.09 -23.50
C ALA A 227 -0.76 8.01 -22.40
N ARG A 228 0.37 7.56 -21.83
CA ARG A 228 0.37 6.62 -20.71
C ARG A 228 -0.41 7.12 -19.50
N THR A 229 -0.12 8.35 -19.07
CA THR A 229 -0.78 8.97 -17.92
C THR A 229 -2.28 9.14 -18.15
N THR A 230 -2.67 9.65 -19.32
CA THR A 230 -4.09 9.81 -19.67
C THR A 230 -4.82 8.48 -19.70
N THR A 231 -4.21 7.44 -20.28
CA THR A 231 -4.79 6.09 -20.29
C THR A 231 -5.00 5.57 -18.87
N LYS A 232 -3.98 5.69 -17.98
CA LYS A 232 -4.12 5.27 -16.58
C LYS A 232 -5.25 6.02 -15.86
N VAL A 233 -5.30 7.34 -16.04
CA VAL A 233 -6.35 8.17 -15.43
C VAL A 233 -7.73 7.71 -15.90
N HIS A 234 -7.94 7.52 -17.21
CA HIS A 234 -9.23 7.07 -17.74
C HIS A 234 -9.65 5.69 -17.19
N LEU A 235 -8.71 4.74 -17.05
CA LEU A 235 -9.00 3.41 -16.51
C LEU A 235 -9.39 3.42 -15.02
N ARG A 236 -8.93 4.42 -14.26
CA ARG A 236 -9.11 4.49 -12.80
C ARG A 236 -10.12 5.55 -12.35
N ASN A 237 -10.53 6.41 -13.26
CA ASN A 237 -11.30 7.63 -12.95
C ASN A 237 -12.61 7.34 -12.23
N ASP A 238 -13.37 6.34 -12.67
CA ASP A 238 -14.70 6.06 -12.11
C ASP A 238 -14.63 5.80 -10.60
N LEU A 239 -13.65 5.02 -10.16
CA LEU A 239 -13.49 4.70 -8.75
C LEU A 239 -12.88 5.88 -7.96
N ILE A 240 -11.96 6.62 -8.56
CA ILE A 240 -11.39 7.85 -7.97
C ILE A 240 -12.50 8.88 -7.72
N GLU A 241 -13.30 9.19 -8.73
CA GLU A 241 -14.39 10.16 -8.61
C GLU A 241 -15.50 9.65 -7.69
N TRP A 242 -15.78 8.34 -7.71
CA TRP A 242 -16.71 7.77 -6.74
C TRP A 242 -16.27 8.06 -5.31
N LEU A 243 -15.00 7.76 -4.95
CA LEU A 243 -14.54 8.01 -3.58
C LEU A 243 -14.49 9.49 -3.24
N LYS A 244 -14.03 10.36 -4.13
CA LYS A 244 -14.04 11.82 -3.91
C LYS A 244 -15.44 12.33 -3.58
N ASN A 245 -16.45 11.91 -4.37
CA ASN A 245 -17.82 12.37 -4.22
C ASN A 245 -18.54 11.73 -3.02
N ASN A 246 -18.08 10.58 -2.54
CA ASN A 246 -18.70 9.85 -1.44
C ASN A 246 -17.84 9.80 -0.17
N LYS A 247 -16.74 10.57 -0.11
CA LYS A 247 -15.75 10.51 0.97
C LYS A 247 -16.38 10.61 2.36
N LYS A 248 -17.27 11.58 2.56
CA LYS A 248 -17.99 11.77 3.83
C LYS A 248 -18.90 10.59 4.16
N ALA A 249 -19.71 10.15 3.21
CA ALA A 249 -20.63 9.03 3.41
C ALA A 249 -19.90 7.71 3.70
N ASP A 250 -18.79 7.44 3.00
CA ASP A 250 -17.92 6.29 3.25
C ASP A 250 -17.32 6.35 4.65
N THR A 251 -16.86 7.54 5.09
CA THR A 251 -16.34 7.76 6.45
C THR A 251 -17.44 7.52 7.50
N ASP A 252 -18.60 8.12 7.36
CA ASP A 252 -19.70 7.96 8.30
C ASP A 252 -20.15 6.49 8.41
N ASN A 253 -20.24 5.78 7.29
CA ASN A 253 -20.57 4.36 7.24
C ASN A 253 -19.53 3.50 7.96
N PHE A 254 -18.24 3.74 7.69
CA PHE A 254 -17.16 3.02 8.35
C PHE A 254 -17.18 3.23 9.86
N ILE A 255 -17.28 4.48 10.32
CA ILE A 255 -17.30 4.80 11.75
C ILE A 255 -18.49 4.15 12.44
N ASN A 256 -19.70 4.30 11.90
CA ASN A 256 -20.92 3.71 12.48
C ASN A 256 -20.79 2.17 12.58
N TYR A 257 -20.19 1.53 11.57
CA TYR A 257 -19.98 0.10 11.58
C TYR A 257 -18.95 -0.32 12.62
N VAL A 258 -17.77 0.32 12.61
CA VAL A 258 -16.66 -0.04 13.50
C VAL A 258 -16.99 0.24 14.96
N GLN A 259 -17.68 1.33 15.27
CA GLN A 259 -18.06 1.68 16.65
C GLN A 259 -19.23 0.85 17.19
N SER A 260 -19.85 -0.01 16.36
CA SER A 260 -20.92 -0.87 16.86
C SER A 260 -20.40 -1.84 17.94
N PRO A 261 -21.19 -2.10 19.01
CA PRO A 261 -20.73 -2.96 20.12
C PRO A 261 -20.27 -4.34 19.68
N LYS A 262 -20.94 -4.91 18.66
CA LYS A 262 -20.60 -6.23 18.12
C LYS A 262 -19.21 -6.26 17.48
N VAL A 263 -18.89 -5.25 16.68
CA VAL A 263 -17.58 -5.13 16.01
C VAL A 263 -16.48 -4.84 17.03
N GLN A 264 -16.70 -3.91 17.96
CA GLN A 264 -15.75 -3.58 19.03
C GLN A 264 -15.40 -4.79 19.90
N ASN A 265 -16.40 -5.61 20.27
CA ASN A 265 -16.16 -6.85 21.01
C ASN A 265 -15.38 -7.87 20.17
N GLY A 266 -15.68 -8.01 18.88
CA GLY A 266 -14.93 -8.90 17.97
C GLY A 266 -13.45 -8.50 17.86
N LEU A 267 -13.17 -7.22 17.70
CA LEU A 267 -11.80 -6.69 17.63
C LEU A 267 -11.03 -6.92 18.94
N LYS A 268 -11.66 -6.75 20.11
CA LYS A 268 -11.05 -7.06 21.41
C LYS A 268 -10.64 -8.54 21.50
N LEU A 269 -11.55 -9.45 21.17
CA LEU A 269 -11.26 -10.89 21.16
C LEU A 269 -10.13 -11.25 20.20
N TYR A 270 -10.07 -10.60 19.05
CA TYR A 270 -8.99 -10.81 18.09
C TYR A 270 -7.62 -10.34 18.64
N ILE A 271 -7.55 -9.20 19.30
CA ILE A 271 -6.32 -8.74 19.98
C ILE A 271 -5.88 -9.72 21.06
N GLU A 272 -6.81 -10.22 21.88
CA GLU A 272 -6.50 -11.24 22.90
C GLU A 272 -5.95 -12.51 22.27
N TYR A 273 -6.53 -12.97 21.17
CA TYR A 273 -6.03 -14.11 20.41
C TYR A 273 -4.60 -13.90 19.90
N LEU A 274 -4.29 -12.70 19.34
CA LEU A 274 -2.94 -12.37 18.88
C LEU A 274 -1.92 -12.38 20.03
N LYS A 275 -2.28 -11.83 21.20
CA LYS A 275 -1.40 -11.84 22.39
C LYS A 275 -1.07 -13.24 22.86
N LYS A 276 -2.06 -14.16 22.85
CA LYS A 276 -1.86 -15.57 23.22
C LYS A 276 -0.96 -16.34 22.24
N LYS A 277 -0.92 -15.94 20.97
CA LYS A 277 -0.05 -16.56 19.96
C LYS A 277 1.42 -16.12 20.05
N GLN A 278 1.70 -15.04 20.76
CA GLN A 278 3.06 -14.51 20.94
C GLN A 278 3.74 -15.03 22.23
N GLN A 279 2.97 -15.68 23.11
CA GLN A 279 3.45 -16.42 24.29
C GLN A 279 3.71 -17.88 23.93
#